data_ac6b3a08a578e6fa02ee6a29e0f94caf
#
_entry.id   ac6b3a08a578e6fa02ee6a29e0f94caf
#
_cell.length_a   1.000
_cell.length_b   1.000
_cell.length_c   1.000
_cell.angle_alpha   90.00
_cell.angle_beta   90.00
_cell.angle_gamma   90.00
#
_symmetry.space_group_name_H-M   'P 1'
#
loop_
_entity.id
_entity.type
_entity.pdbx_description
1 polymer ?
#
loop_
_entity_poly.entity_id
_entity_poly.type
_entity_poly.pdbx_seq_one_letter_code
_entity_poly.pdbx_strand_id
1 'polypeptide(L)'
;MGVDLKKFIDPIKKEIDLKNLNGKIVAIDAFNTIYQFLATIRQTDGTPLMNKEGKITSHLSGLFYRTINLIENGIKPVYVFDGRHPEFKRKEQERREEIKKKYEEKLIESIEKGETNLKRYAQATSKLTNELIEESKELLFAMGVPVIQAPSEGEAEAAYLNKKGKVDFTGSQDYDSLLFGSFSLVRNLSIVGKRKIPGKNTYEE
;
A
#
# COMPACT_ATOMS: atom_id res chain seq x y z
N MET A 1 8.69 7.75 -1.29
CA MET A 1 8.92 8.32 -2.64
C MET A 1 9.75 7.30 -3.39
N GLY A 2 9.13 6.66 -4.40
CA GLY A 2 9.83 5.76 -5.30
C GLY A 2 10.68 6.55 -6.31
N VAL A 3 11.66 5.90 -6.89
CA VAL A 3 12.46 6.48 -7.98
C VAL A 3 11.60 6.58 -9.24
N ASP A 4 11.66 7.70 -9.95
CA ASP A 4 10.95 7.86 -11.22
C ASP A 4 11.69 7.10 -12.35
N LEU A 5 11.32 5.85 -12.50
CA LEU A 5 11.80 4.98 -13.57
C LEU A 5 10.85 4.93 -14.78
N LYS A 6 9.81 5.76 -14.80
CA LYS A 6 8.73 5.69 -15.77
C LYS A 6 9.23 5.66 -17.22
N LYS A 7 10.18 6.53 -17.57
CA LYS A 7 10.74 6.59 -18.93
C LYS A 7 11.42 5.29 -19.38
N PHE A 8 12.00 4.54 -18.44
CA PHE A 8 12.68 3.27 -18.74
C PHE A 8 11.71 2.09 -18.76
N ILE A 9 10.67 2.14 -17.94
CA ILE A 9 9.72 1.03 -17.76
C ILE A 9 8.56 1.10 -18.75
N ASP A 10 8.06 2.29 -19.11
CA ASP A 10 6.92 2.43 -20.02
C ASP A 10 7.05 1.65 -21.34
N PRO A 11 8.24 1.54 -21.99
CA PRO A 11 8.37 0.76 -23.23
C PRO A 11 8.26 -0.76 -23.06
N ILE A 12 8.48 -1.28 -21.84
CA ILE A 12 8.54 -2.73 -21.56
C ILE A 12 7.39 -3.22 -20.68
N LYS A 13 6.59 -2.32 -20.13
CA LYS A 13 5.41 -2.69 -19.33
C LYS A 13 4.37 -3.36 -20.22
N LYS A 14 3.65 -4.33 -19.65
CA LYS A 14 2.50 -4.99 -20.27
C LYS A 14 1.29 -4.81 -19.37
N GLU A 15 0.16 -4.50 -19.96
CA GLU A 15 -1.12 -4.55 -19.27
C GLU A 15 -1.57 -6.00 -19.15
N ILE A 16 -2.00 -6.38 -17.97
CA ILE A 16 -2.47 -7.73 -17.68
C ILE A 16 -3.72 -7.66 -16.81
N ASP A 17 -4.62 -8.61 -16.98
CA ASP A 17 -5.75 -8.82 -16.09
C ASP A 17 -5.34 -9.65 -14.87
N LEU A 18 -6.09 -9.52 -13.76
CA LEU A 18 -5.89 -10.37 -12.59
C LEU A 18 -5.93 -11.87 -12.92
N LYS A 19 -6.77 -12.26 -13.88
CA LYS A 19 -6.89 -13.64 -14.35
C LYS A 19 -5.57 -14.20 -14.92
N ASN A 20 -4.70 -13.35 -15.45
CA ASN A 20 -3.38 -13.76 -15.95
C ASN A 20 -2.42 -14.16 -14.82
N LEU A 21 -2.76 -13.79 -13.59
CA LEU A 21 -2.01 -14.15 -12.37
C LEU A 21 -2.57 -15.38 -11.66
N ASN A 22 -3.56 -16.08 -12.25
CA ASN A 22 -4.10 -17.30 -11.66
C ASN A 22 -3.00 -18.34 -11.41
N GLY A 23 -3.01 -18.93 -10.22
CA GLY A 23 -2.01 -19.89 -9.75
C GLY A 23 -0.68 -19.26 -9.30
N LYS A 24 -0.47 -17.96 -9.52
CA LYS A 24 0.78 -17.26 -9.23
C LYS A 24 0.91 -16.84 -7.78
N ILE A 25 2.14 -16.88 -7.27
CA ILE A 25 2.50 -16.38 -5.95
C ILE A 25 3.00 -14.96 -6.08
N VAL A 26 2.39 -14.03 -5.35
CA VAL A 26 2.72 -12.59 -5.39
C VAL A 26 3.15 -12.11 -4.01
N ALA A 27 4.38 -11.65 -3.87
CA ALA A 27 4.88 -11.00 -2.66
C ALA A 27 4.45 -9.53 -2.67
N ILE A 28 3.59 -9.15 -1.74
CA ILE A 28 2.95 -7.83 -1.67
C ILE A 28 3.59 -7.04 -0.53
N ASP A 29 4.04 -5.82 -0.82
CA ASP A 29 4.45 -4.86 0.19
C ASP A 29 3.25 -4.50 1.07
N ALA A 30 3.30 -4.96 2.34
CA ALA A 30 2.23 -4.76 3.29
C ALA A 30 2.09 -3.30 3.70
N PHE A 31 3.21 -2.60 3.95
CA PHE A 31 3.18 -1.22 4.42
C PHE A 31 2.61 -0.28 3.36
N ASN A 32 3.06 -0.38 2.11
CA ASN A 32 2.54 0.39 0.99
C ASN A 32 1.03 0.15 0.83
N THR A 33 0.61 -1.11 0.89
CA THR A 33 -0.79 -1.52 0.77
C THR A 33 -1.66 -0.96 1.90
N ILE A 34 -1.22 -1.09 3.16
CA ILE A 34 -1.95 -0.58 4.33
C ILE A 34 -2.05 0.96 4.29
N TYR A 35 -0.95 1.65 3.97
CA TYR A 35 -0.98 3.11 3.79
C TYR A 35 -1.98 3.54 2.73
N GLN A 36 -2.05 2.81 1.61
CA GLN A 36 -3.02 3.08 0.57
C GLN A 36 -4.46 2.94 1.08
N PHE A 37 -4.75 1.90 1.88
CA PHE A 37 -6.08 1.72 2.44
C PHE A 37 -6.43 2.81 3.47
N LEU A 38 -5.51 3.16 4.36
CA LEU A 38 -5.71 4.26 5.30
C LEU A 38 -5.95 5.61 4.60
N ALA A 39 -5.37 5.81 3.42
CA ALA A 39 -5.54 7.02 2.63
C ALA A 39 -6.85 7.03 1.82
N THR A 40 -7.30 5.88 1.31
CA THR A 40 -8.40 5.80 0.33
C THR A 40 -9.72 5.31 0.92
N ILE A 41 -9.69 4.42 1.91
CA ILE A 41 -10.90 3.85 2.54
C ILE A 41 -11.32 4.77 3.68
N ARG A 42 -12.25 5.67 3.37
CA ARG A 42 -12.73 6.72 4.28
C ARG A 42 -14.22 6.91 4.13
N GLN A 43 -14.83 7.47 5.17
CA GLN A 43 -16.21 7.92 5.16
C GLN A 43 -16.38 9.14 4.23
N THR A 44 -17.61 9.54 3.97
CA THR A 44 -17.93 10.68 3.09
C THR A 44 -17.40 12.00 3.60
N ASP A 45 -17.28 12.14 4.91
CA ASP A 45 -16.71 13.31 5.61
C ASP A 45 -15.18 13.35 5.60
N GLY A 46 -14.52 12.29 5.08
CA GLY A 46 -13.07 12.16 5.01
C GLY A 46 -12.43 11.50 6.23
N THR A 47 -13.19 11.14 7.26
CA THR A 47 -12.68 10.37 8.41
C THR A 47 -12.39 8.91 8.02
N PRO A 48 -11.40 8.22 8.63
CA PRO A 48 -11.21 6.79 8.41
C PRO A 48 -12.43 6.00 8.92
N LEU A 49 -12.61 4.77 8.42
CA LEU A 49 -13.57 3.85 9.03
C LEU A 49 -13.11 3.52 10.45
N MET A 50 -14.07 3.50 11.37
CA MET A 50 -13.83 3.22 12.79
C MET A 50 -14.87 2.22 13.32
N ASN A 51 -14.47 1.48 14.35
CA ASN A 51 -15.41 0.68 15.13
C ASN A 51 -16.20 1.58 16.13
N LYS A 52 -17.08 0.98 16.90
CA LYS A 52 -17.90 1.68 17.92
C LYS A 52 -17.07 2.34 19.03
N GLU A 53 -15.84 1.88 19.23
CA GLU A 53 -14.89 2.37 20.23
C GLU A 53 -13.97 3.46 19.68
N GLY A 54 -14.13 3.86 18.42
CA GLY A 54 -13.30 4.89 17.76
C GLY A 54 -11.98 4.38 17.22
N LYS A 55 -11.70 3.07 17.22
CA LYS A 55 -10.49 2.49 16.63
C LYS A 55 -10.62 2.44 15.10
N ILE A 56 -9.54 2.81 14.41
CA ILE A 56 -9.47 2.80 12.93
C ILE A 56 -9.53 1.36 12.41
N THR A 57 -10.42 1.11 11.44
CA THR A 57 -10.62 -0.20 10.82
C THR A 57 -10.47 -0.18 9.29
N SER A 58 -10.13 0.95 8.69
CA SER A 58 -9.93 1.09 7.23
C SER A 58 -8.92 0.09 6.68
N HIS A 59 -7.81 -0.14 7.38
CA HIS A 59 -6.76 -1.08 7.00
C HIS A 59 -7.27 -2.53 6.99
N LEU A 60 -8.04 -2.92 8.01
CA LEU A 60 -8.63 -4.27 8.09
C LEU A 60 -9.63 -4.51 6.97
N SER A 61 -10.54 -3.55 6.74
CA SER A 61 -11.47 -3.61 5.62
C SER A 61 -10.74 -3.76 4.28
N GLY A 62 -9.73 -2.93 4.04
CA GLY A 62 -8.96 -2.97 2.80
C GLY A 62 -8.23 -4.29 2.61
N LEU A 63 -7.51 -4.75 3.63
CA LEU A 63 -6.79 -6.03 3.59
C LEU A 63 -7.74 -7.21 3.36
N PHE A 64 -8.85 -7.27 4.10
CA PHE A 64 -9.81 -8.37 4.00
C PHE A 64 -10.36 -8.50 2.59
N TYR A 65 -11.03 -7.45 2.09
CA TYR A 65 -11.68 -7.50 0.78
C TYR A 65 -10.68 -7.65 -0.36
N ARG A 66 -9.50 -6.99 -0.27
CA ARG A 66 -8.48 -7.12 -1.29
C ARG A 66 -7.92 -8.55 -1.33
N THR A 67 -7.58 -9.10 -0.19
CA THR A 67 -7.01 -10.45 -0.09
C THR A 67 -8.00 -11.50 -0.60
N ILE A 68 -9.29 -11.39 -0.25
CA ILE A 68 -10.33 -12.26 -0.80
C ILE A 68 -10.37 -12.15 -2.32
N ASN A 69 -10.42 -10.92 -2.86
CA ASN A 69 -10.47 -10.72 -4.31
C ASN A 69 -9.25 -11.36 -5.03
N LEU A 70 -8.05 -11.26 -4.46
CA LEU A 70 -6.88 -11.93 -5.01
C LEU A 70 -7.03 -13.45 -5.00
N ILE A 71 -7.47 -14.01 -3.88
CA ILE A 71 -7.68 -15.46 -3.72
C ILE A 71 -8.77 -15.97 -4.68
N GLU A 72 -9.88 -15.27 -4.83
CA GLU A 72 -10.96 -15.59 -5.75
C GLU A 72 -10.51 -15.61 -7.21
N ASN A 73 -9.51 -14.78 -7.56
CA ASN A 73 -8.85 -14.81 -8.87
C ASN A 73 -7.73 -15.86 -8.98
N GLY A 74 -7.61 -16.74 -7.97
CA GLY A 74 -6.61 -17.82 -7.94
C GLY A 74 -5.19 -17.36 -7.66
N ILE A 75 -4.98 -16.11 -7.22
CA ILE A 75 -3.69 -15.57 -6.85
C ILE A 75 -3.35 -16.01 -5.43
N LYS A 76 -2.09 -16.33 -5.17
CA LYS A 76 -1.56 -16.71 -3.85
C LYS A 76 -0.79 -15.53 -3.26
N PRO A 77 -1.43 -14.64 -2.49
CA PRO A 77 -0.76 -13.48 -1.91
C PRO A 77 0.14 -13.91 -0.74
N VAL A 78 1.28 -13.25 -0.63
CA VAL A 78 2.20 -13.32 0.51
C VAL A 78 2.49 -11.87 0.92
N TYR A 79 2.16 -11.48 2.14
CA TYR A 79 2.40 -10.12 2.60
C TYR A 79 3.75 -10.00 3.30
N VAL A 80 4.54 -9.03 2.86
CA VAL A 80 5.88 -8.77 3.39
C VAL A 80 5.85 -7.48 4.17
N PHE A 81 6.13 -7.56 5.47
CA PHE A 81 6.16 -6.43 6.39
C PHE A 81 7.58 -5.92 6.58
N ASP A 82 7.76 -4.59 6.63
CA ASP A 82 9.05 -3.97 6.90
C ASP A 82 9.59 -4.36 8.27
N GLY A 83 10.90 -4.56 8.34
CA GLY A 83 11.65 -4.74 9.56
C GLY A 83 12.27 -3.43 10.06
N ARG A 84 13.50 -3.51 10.55
CA ARG A 84 14.23 -2.34 11.01
C ARG A 84 14.73 -1.52 9.83
N HIS A 85 14.39 -0.23 9.81
CA HIS A 85 14.89 0.66 8.78
C HIS A 85 16.41 0.84 8.90
N PRO A 86 17.14 0.86 7.76
CA PRO A 86 18.56 1.18 7.76
C PRO A 86 18.84 2.58 8.30
N GLU A 87 19.94 2.75 9.05
CA GLU A 87 20.30 4.03 9.67
C GLU A 87 20.40 5.19 8.70
N PHE A 88 20.86 4.92 7.47
CA PHE A 88 20.99 5.96 6.43
C PHE A 88 19.63 6.54 5.98
N LYS A 89 18.49 5.86 6.22
CA LYS A 89 17.16 6.38 5.93
C LYS A 89 16.57 7.27 7.04
N ARG A 90 17.25 7.38 8.18
CA ARG A 90 16.75 8.16 9.32
C ARG A 90 16.46 9.61 8.98
N LYS A 91 17.35 10.27 8.24
CA LYS A 91 17.16 11.67 7.80
C LYS A 91 15.92 11.84 6.90
N GLU A 92 15.65 10.88 6.02
CA GLU A 92 14.47 10.93 5.15
C GLU A 92 13.18 10.68 5.96
N GLN A 93 13.22 9.82 6.98
CA GLN A 93 12.11 9.61 7.90
C GLN A 93 11.81 10.87 8.71
N GLU A 94 12.82 11.50 9.29
CA GLU A 94 12.71 12.77 10.01
C GLU A 94 12.07 13.84 9.10
N ARG A 95 12.51 13.96 7.86
CA ARG A 95 11.91 14.88 6.87
C ARG A 95 10.45 14.57 6.57
N ARG A 96 10.08 13.28 6.46
CA ARG A 96 8.68 12.87 6.24
C ARG A 96 7.81 13.16 7.45
N GLU A 97 8.33 12.99 8.65
CA GLU A 97 7.62 13.35 9.89
C GLU A 97 7.38 14.86 10.01
N GLU A 98 8.38 15.69 9.67
CA GLU A 98 8.21 17.15 9.63
C GLU A 98 7.14 17.57 8.62
N ILE A 99 7.11 16.96 7.43
CA ILE A 99 6.09 17.22 6.42
C ILE A 99 4.70 16.83 6.96
N LYS A 100 4.58 15.67 7.62
CA LYS A 100 3.33 15.22 8.24
C LYS A 100 2.83 16.21 9.30
N LYS A 101 3.71 16.65 10.20
CA LYS A 101 3.36 17.66 11.21
C LYS A 101 2.79 18.93 10.61
N LYS A 102 3.42 19.46 9.53
CA LYS A 102 2.89 20.62 8.80
C LYS A 102 1.50 20.39 8.19
N TYR A 103 1.21 19.16 7.74
CA TYR A 103 -0.13 18.83 7.26
C TYR A 103 -1.15 18.66 8.40
N GLU A 104 -0.72 18.14 9.56
CA GLU A 104 -1.56 18.07 10.77
C GLU A 104 -1.95 19.48 11.25
N GLU A 105 -1.00 20.41 11.31
CA GLU A 105 -1.26 21.82 11.65
C GLU A 105 -2.27 22.45 10.68
N LYS A 106 -2.07 22.24 9.37
CA LYS A 106 -3.02 22.75 8.35
C LYS A 106 -4.39 22.10 8.45
N LEU A 107 -4.49 20.83 8.83
CA LEU A 107 -5.75 20.14 9.06
C LEU A 107 -6.51 20.80 10.22
N ILE A 108 -5.83 21.07 11.33
CA ILE A 108 -6.42 21.74 12.50
C ILE A 108 -6.92 23.13 12.13
N GLU A 109 -6.08 23.94 11.48
CA GLU A 109 -6.47 25.28 11.00
C GLU A 109 -7.68 25.24 10.05
N SER A 110 -7.73 24.25 9.14
CA SER A 110 -8.84 24.12 8.19
C SER A 110 -10.15 23.70 8.88
N ILE A 111 -10.06 22.88 9.94
CA ILE A 111 -11.22 22.52 10.78
C ILE A 111 -11.74 23.75 11.49
N GLU A 112 -10.86 24.55 12.11
CA GLU A 112 -11.23 25.79 12.82
C GLU A 112 -11.87 26.83 11.89
N LYS A 113 -11.42 26.88 10.63
CA LYS A 113 -11.95 27.80 9.60
C LYS A 113 -13.20 27.26 8.88
N GLY A 114 -13.67 26.06 9.20
CA GLY A 114 -14.83 25.44 8.55
C GLY A 114 -14.65 25.13 7.06
N GLU A 115 -13.42 24.91 6.61
CA GLU A 115 -13.11 24.64 5.21
C GLU A 115 -13.55 23.22 4.79
N THR A 116 -14.00 23.09 3.53
CA THR A 116 -14.48 21.80 2.98
C THR A 116 -13.38 20.85 2.48
N ASN A 117 -12.13 21.30 2.43
CA ASN A 117 -11.00 20.53 1.88
C ASN A 117 -10.26 19.63 2.90
N LEU A 118 -10.90 19.29 4.02
CA LEU A 118 -10.36 18.47 5.11
C LEU A 118 -9.81 17.11 4.63
N LYS A 119 -10.43 16.52 3.60
CA LYS A 119 -10.08 15.19 3.08
C LYS A 119 -8.62 15.10 2.62
N ARG A 120 -8.09 16.13 1.96
CA ARG A 120 -6.71 16.15 1.48
C ARG A 120 -5.69 16.14 2.61
N TYR A 121 -5.93 16.96 3.64
CA TYR A 121 -5.04 17.02 4.79
C TYR A 121 -5.14 15.76 5.65
N ALA A 122 -6.35 15.26 5.88
CA ALA A 122 -6.58 14.02 6.61
C ALA A 122 -5.92 12.80 5.93
N GLN A 123 -5.85 12.74 4.60
CA GLN A 123 -5.13 11.70 3.88
C GLN A 123 -3.61 11.78 4.09
N ALA A 124 -3.05 12.99 4.10
CA ALA A 124 -1.62 13.21 4.26
C ALA A 124 -1.12 12.94 5.70
N THR A 125 -2.04 12.96 6.69
CA THR A 125 -1.72 12.73 8.12
C THR A 125 -1.89 11.28 8.58
N SER A 126 -2.29 10.36 7.69
CA SER A 126 -2.44 8.94 8.03
C SER A 126 -1.15 8.38 8.63
N LYS A 127 -1.26 7.79 9.83
CA LYS A 127 -0.13 7.17 10.54
C LYS A 127 -0.33 5.67 10.62
N LEU A 128 0.69 4.91 10.26
CA LEU A 128 0.74 3.47 10.49
C LEU A 128 1.37 3.24 11.86
N THR A 129 0.57 2.84 12.82
CA THR A 129 1.01 2.54 14.19
C THR A 129 1.36 1.06 14.32
N ASN A 130 2.13 0.69 15.35
CA ASN A 130 2.43 -0.70 15.64
C ASN A 130 1.14 -1.52 15.90
N GLU A 131 0.12 -0.92 16.51
CA GLU A 131 -1.17 -1.56 16.73
C GLU A 131 -1.82 -1.96 15.40
N LEU A 132 -1.91 -1.03 14.43
CA LEU A 132 -2.46 -1.31 13.10
C LEU A 132 -1.67 -2.38 12.34
N ILE A 133 -0.34 -2.43 12.53
CA ILE A 133 0.52 -3.44 11.93
C ILE A 133 0.20 -4.82 12.51
N GLU A 134 0.14 -4.94 13.84
CA GLU A 134 -0.15 -6.22 14.48
C GLU A 134 -1.58 -6.70 14.18
N GLU A 135 -2.60 -5.84 14.23
CA GLU A 135 -3.96 -6.16 13.81
C GLU A 135 -4.01 -6.66 12.34
N SER A 136 -3.21 -6.05 11.47
CA SER A 136 -3.09 -6.49 10.06
C SER A 136 -2.52 -7.90 9.95
N LYS A 137 -1.47 -8.21 10.71
CA LYS A 137 -0.86 -9.54 10.74
C LYS A 137 -1.81 -10.59 11.30
N GLU A 138 -2.51 -10.27 12.38
CA GLU A 138 -3.52 -11.15 12.99
C GLU A 138 -4.64 -11.49 12.01
N LEU A 139 -5.15 -10.47 11.29
CA LEU A 139 -6.15 -10.68 10.25
C LEU A 139 -5.64 -11.62 9.15
N LEU A 140 -4.46 -11.34 8.60
CA LEU A 140 -3.88 -12.17 7.54
C LEU A 140 -3.62 -13.60 8.00
N PHE A 141 -3.15 -13.77 9.24
CA PHE A 141 -2.97 -15.08 9.86
C PHE A 141 -4.31 -15.83 9.99
N ALA A 142 -5.37 -15.16 10.48
CA ALA A 142 -6.70 -15.73 10.58
C ALA A 142 -7.30 -16.12 9.21
N MET A 143 -6.91 -15.41 8.13
CA MET A 143 -7.29 -15.74 6.75
C MET A 143 -6.42 -16.87 6.15
N GLY A 144 -5.42 -17.39 6.85
CA GLY A 144 -4.49 -18.41 6.35
C GLY A 144 -3.51 -17.88 5.30
N VAL A 145 -3.27 -16.57 5.26
CA VAL A 145 -2.40 -15.91 4.29
C VAL A 145 -0.99 -15.79 4.87
N PRO A 146 0.06 -16.24 4.14
CA PRO A 146 1.43 -16.14 4.62
C PRO A 146 1.86 -14.69 4.85
N VAL A 147 2.51 -14.46 5.99
CA VAL A 147 3.11 -13.19 6.40
C VAL A 147 4.60 -13.37 6.58
N ILE A 148 5.41 -12.52 5.98
CA ILE A 148 6.86 -12.50 6.10
C ILE A 148 7.28 -11.19 6.76
N GLN A 149 8.13 -11.31 7.79
CA GLN A 149 8.78 -10.16 8.41
C GLN A 149 10.13 -9.97 7.74
N ALA A 150 10.30 -8.89 6.98
CA ALA A 150 11.57 -8.55 6.37
C ALA A 150 12.63 -8.19 7.45
N PRO A 151 13.91 -8.49 7.23
CA PRO A 151 14.97 -8.01 8.11
C PRO A 151 15.13 -6.47 8.06
N SER A 152 14.76 -5.85 6.94
CA SER A 152 14.81 -4.42 6.67
C SER A 152 13.57 -3.98 5.89
N GLU A 153 13.71 -3.60 4.62
CA GLU A 153 12.63 -3.11 3.79
C GLU A 153 11.83 -4.27 3.17
N GLY A 154 10.51 -4.21 3.25
CA GLY A 154 9.62 -5.20 2.67
C GLY A 154 9.77 -5.34 1.16
N GLU A 155 9.94 -4.22 0.43
CA GLU A 155 10.19 -4.25 -1.01
C GLU A 155 11.51 -4.97 -1.38
N ALA A 156 12.57 -4.79 -0.58
CA ALA A 156 13.84 -5.49 -0.80
C ALA A 156 13.70 -6.99 -0.56
N GLU A 157 12.97 -7.39 0.48
CA GLU A 157 12.70 -8.79 0.78
C GLU A 157 11.81 -9.42 -0.29
N ALA A 158 10.74 -8.73 -0.73
CA ALA A 158 9.89 -9.20 -1.82
C ALA A 158 10.69 -9.41 -3.11
N ALA A 159 11.59 -8.48 -3.45
CA ALA A 159 12.48 -8.60 -4.59
C ALA A 159 13.46 -9.77 -4.45
N TYR A 160 14.00 -10.00 -3.25
CA TYR A 160 14.86 -11.13 -2.97
C TYR A 160 14.12 -12.46 -3.15
N LEU A 161 12.91 -12.59 -2.63
CA LEU A 161 12.07 -13.78 -2.80
C LEU A 161 11.77 -14.07 -4.28
N ASN A 162 11.48 -13.01 -5.07
CA ASN A 162 11.26 -13.13 -6.51
C ASN A 162 12.53 -13.57 -7.23
N LYS A 163 13.68 -12.97 -6.93
CA LYS A 163 14.98 -13.35 -7.49
C LYS A 163 15.37 -14.79 -7.17
N LYS A 164 14.95 -15.30 -6.00
CA LYS A 164 15.17 -16.71 -5.60
C LYS A 164 14.12 -17.68 -6.15
N GLY A 165 13.15 -17.21 -6.94
CA GLY A 165 12.08 -18.03 -7.49
C GLY A 165 11.11 -18.59 -6.43
N LYS A 166 11.04 -17.96 -5.25
CA LYS A 166 10.10 -18.34 -4.20
C LYS A 166 8.72 -17.74 -4.42
N VAL A 167 8.66 -16.62 -5.15
CA VAL A 167 7.44 -15.98 -5.62
C VAL A 167 7.56 -15.64 -7.10
N ASP A 168 6.45 -15.61 -7.82
CA ASP A 168 6.43 -15.33 -9.26
C ASP A 168 6.56 -13.83 -9.53
N PHE A 169 5.94 -12.99 -8.67
CA PHE A 169 5.91 -11.54 -8.84
C PHE A 169 6.10 -10.82 -7.51
N THR A 170 6.62 -9.58 -7.60
CA THR A 170 6.48 -8.59 -6.54
C THR A 170 5.26 -7.72 -6.82
N GLY A 171 4.50 -7.36 -5.79
CA GLY A 171 3.33 -6.48 -5.85
C GLY A 171 3.59 -5.19 -5.07
N SER A 172 3.85 -4.08 -5.76
CA SER A 172 4.02 -2.75 -5.16
C SER A 172 3.48 -1.67 -6.09
N GLN A 173 3.20 -0.48 -5.56
CA GLN A 173 2.87 0.70 -6.38
C GLN A 173 4.12 1.41 -6.89
N ASP A 174 5.25 1.23 -6.21
CA ASP A 174 6.52 1.84 -6.53
C ASP A 174 7.38 0.92 -7.43
N TYR A 175 8.38 1.49 -8.08
CA TYR A 175 9.33 0.75 -8.91
C TYR A 175 10.57 0.29 -8.14
N ASP A 176 10.65 0.60 -6.85
CA ASP A 176 11.85 0.39 -6.04
C ASP A 176 12.23 -1.10 -5.94
N SER A 177 11.24 -2.01 -5.97
CA SER A 177 11.49 -3.45 -6.02
C SER A 177 12.32 -3.90 -7.25
N LEU A 178 12.20 -3.21 -8.40
CA LEU A 178 13.05 -3.47 -9.57
C LEU A 178 14.49 -3.06 -9.32
N LEU A 179 14.74 -1.98 -8.57
CA LEU A 179 16.08 -1.55 -8.18
C LEU A 179 16.74 -2.54 -7.20
N PHE A 180 15.93 -3.22 -6.37
CA PHE A 180 16.39 -4.33 -5.53
C PHE A 180 16.62 -5.63 -6.30
N GLY A 181 16.33 -5.65 -7.61
CA GLY A 181 16.61 -6.77 -8.50
C GLY A 181 15.45 -7.76 -8.66
N SER A 182 14.22 -7.35 -8.42
CA SER A 182 13.05 -8.12 -8.82
C SER A 182 13.01 -8.30 -10.34
N PHE A 183 12.73 -9.50 -10.81
CA PHE A 183 12.57 -9.77 -12.25
C PHE A 183 11.18 -9.42 -12.77
N SER A 184 10.18 -9.39 -11.90
CA SER A 184 8.78 -9.22 -12.28
C SER A 184 8.02 -8.43 -11.23
N LEU A 185 7.55 -7.23 -11.60
CA LEU A 185 6.74 -6.37 -10.76
C LEU A 185 5.33 -6.25 -11.32
N VAL A 186 4.33 -6.46 -10.48
CA VAL A 186 2.93 -6.16 -10.77
C VAL A 186 2.50 -4.95 -9.97
N ARG A 187 1.90 -3.97 -10.67
CA ARG A 187 1.39 -2.74 -10.05
C ARG A 187 -0.14 -2.73 -10.07
N ASN A 188 -0.71 -1.86 -9.25
CA ASN A 188 -2.16 -1.65 -9.19
C ASN A 188 -2.99 -2.86 -8.73
N LEU A 189 -2.38 -3.84 -8.09
CA LEU A 189 -3.09 -4.98 -7.50
C LEU A 189 -4.18 -4.55 -6.50
N SER A 190 -4.03 -3.38 -5.88
CA SER A 190 -4.97 -2.83 -4.92
C SER A 190 -6.14 -2.07 -5.53
N ILE A 191 -6.16 -1.86 -6.85
CA ILE A 191 -7.23 -1.12 -7.53
C ILE A 191 -8.31 -2.09 -7.97
N VAL A 192 -9.50 -1.96 -7.39
CA VAL A 192 -10.71 -2.67 -7.82
C VAL A 192 -11.56 -1.69 -8.59
N GLY A 193 -11.91 -2.04 -9.83
CA GLY A 193 -12.84 -1.27 -10.65
C GLY A 193 -12.21 -0.08 -11.39
N LYS A 194 -13.06 0.71 -12.00
CA LYS A 194 -12.71 1.81 -12.91
C LYS A 194 -11.90 2.89 -12.19
N ARG A 195 -10.69 3.15 -12.66
CA ARG A 195 -9.87 4.26 -12.16
C ARG A 195 -10.25 5.55 -12.91
N LYS A 196 -10.59 6.61 -12.17
CA LYS A 196 -10.74 7.93 -12.76
C LYS A 196 -9.38 8.45 -13.24
N ILE A 197 -9.28 8.74 -14.54
CA ILE A 197 -8.05 9.31 -15.11
C ILE A 197 -7.91 10.75 -14.62
N PRO A 198 -6.78 11.13 -14.02
CA PRO A 198 -6.55 12.53 -13.63
C PRO A 198 -6.70 13.48 -14.82
N GLY A 199 -7.60 14.46 -14.71
CA GLY A 199 -7.86 15.45 -15.76
C GLY A 199 -8.86 15.04 -16.84
N LYS A 200 -9.44 13.83 -16.77
CA LYS A 200 -10.52 13.38 -17.66
C LYS A 200 -11.72 12.93 -16.85
N ASN A 201 -12.93 13.11 -17.40
CA ASN A 201 -14.17 12.58 -16.81
C ASN A 201 -14.45 11.12 -17.25
N THR A 202 -13.42 10.39 -17.66
CA THR A 202 -13.49 8.99 -18.09
C THR A 202 -12.82 8.08 -17.05
N TYR A 203 -13.33 6.86 -16.95
CA TYR A 203 -12.78 5.81 -16.09
C TYR A 203 -12.15 4.73 -17.00
N GLU A 204 -10.97 4.25 -16.64
CA GLU A 204 -10.38 3.03 -17.20
C GLU A 204 -10.75 1.85 -16.31
N GLU A 205 -11.09 0.72 -16.95
CA GLU A 205 -11.30 -0.57 -16.29
C GLU A 205 -9.98 -1.23 -15.94
#